data_5e5de15e7016cb822ef675dadea8c0e4
#
_entry.id   5e5de15e7016cb822ef675dadea8c0e4
#
_cell.length_a   1.000
_cell.length_b   1.000
_cell.length_c   1.000
_cell.angle_alpha   90.00
_cell.angle_beta   90.00
_cell.angle_gamma   90.00
#
_symmetry.space_group_name_H-M   'P 1'
#
loop_
_entity.id
_entity.type
_entity.pdbx_description
1 polymer ?
#
loop_
_entity_poly.entity_id
_entity_poly.type
_entity_poly.pdbx_seq_one_letter_code
_entity_poly.pdbx_strand_id
1 'polypeptide(L)'
;MATFHCFPLLPLEVRQCIWELAMDPRQILYGEEPISGYKCPWPSSAPPPPLLHACAESRTYLQRYYRKVYATGKDTGRYDWVDFDIDTLYLPQDDLETLHAQYPMARRLIILGIDYHLFRHYHSRLLLEMEHLEDVTILHMQSPDEVDNEWWQCWDAIMDHFYLYDDPVHFYLRILYPEAPPYEMNPESCL
;
A
#
# COMPACT_ATOMS: atom_id res chain seq x y z
N MET A 1 5.90 28.80 -19.23
CA MET A 1 6.15 27.35 -19.17
C MET A 1 7.38 27.04 -20.01
N ALA A 2 8.36 26.36 -19.44
CA ALA A 2 9.51 25.90 -20.20
C ALA A 2 9.08 24.71 -21.07
N THR A 3 9.23 24.80 -22.37
CA THR A 3 8.94 23.71 -23.30
C THR A 3 10.25 23.07 -23.74
N PHE A 4 10.40 21.76 -23.52
CA PHE A 4 11.56 21.00 -23.97
C PHE A 4 11.33 20.51 -25.41
N HIS A 5 11.57 21.40 -26.38
CA HIS A 5 11.29 21.16 -27.78
C HIS A 5 12.08 20.00 -28.40
N CYS A 6 13.20 19.60 -27.78
CA CYS A 6 14.05 18.52 -28.28
C CYS A 6 13.60 17.11 -27.88
N PHE A 7 12.62 16.97 -26.98
CA PHE A 7 12.19 15.65 -26.48
C PHE A 7 11.76 14.70 -27.61
N PRO A 8 10.93 15.10 -28.59
CA PRO A 8 10.54 14.22 -29.68
C PRO A 8 11.68 13.80 -30.62
N LEU A 9 12.83 14.50 -30.56
CA LEU A 9 14.02 14.19 -31.35
C LEU A 9 14.93 13.15 -30.68
N LEU A 10 14.68 12.81 -29.41
CA LEU A 10 15.41 11.75 -28.74
C LEU A 10 15.02 10.38 -29.28
N PRO A 11 15.97 9.41 -29.32
CA PRO A 11 15.64 8.02 -29.60
C PRO A 11 14.52 7.51 -28.70
N LEU A 12 13.72 6.58 -29.21
CA LEU A 12 12.56 6.05 -28.45
C LEU A 12 12.96 5.48 -27.10
N GLU A 13 14.05 4.74 -27.06
CA GLU A 13 14.57 4.09 -25.85
C GLU A 13 14.95 5.14 -24.78
N VAL A 14 15.51 6.26 -25.19
CA VAL A 14 15.84 7.35 -24.25
C VAL A 14 14.57 8.01 -23.70
N ARG A 15 13.55 8.22 -24.53
CA ARG A 15 12.27 8.74 -24.08
C ARG A 15 11.60 7.78 -23.09
N GLN A 16 11.66 6.46 -23.35
CA GLN A 16 11.14 5.42 -22.47
C GLN A 16 11.84 5.44 -21.10
N CYS A 17 13.18 5.46 -21.09
CA CYS A 17 13.95 5.59 -19.85
C CYS A 17 13.59 6.87 -19.07
N ILE A 18 13.38 8.00 -19.76
CA ILE A 18 12.99 9.25 -19.09
C ILE A 18 11.62 9.09 -18.41
N TRP A 19 10.63 8.46 -19.07
CA TRP A 19 9.33 8.23 -18.46
C TRP A 19 9.40 7.28 -17.27
N GLU A 20 10.19 6.20 -17.37
CA GLU A 20 10.38 5.26 -16.25
C GLU A 20 11.01 5.97 -15.03
N LEU A 21 12.07 6.75 -15.26
CA LEU A 21 12.75 7.51 -14.21
C LEU A 21 11.89 8.65 -13.61
N ALA A 22 10.84 9.07 -14.31
CA ALA A 22 9.92 10.11 -13.86
C ALA A 22 8.64 9.53 -13.23
N MET A 23 8.56 8.21 -13.02
CA MET A 23 7.49 7.59 -12.26
C MET A 23 7.77 7.80 -10.76
N ASP A 24 6.84 8.48 -10.10
CA ASP A 24 6.94 8.75 -8.66
C ASP A 24 6.03 7.79 -7.88
N PRO A 25 6.50 7.20 -6.76
CA PRO A 25 5.68 6.44 -5.83
C PRO A 25 4.52 7.27 -5.28
N ARG A 26 3.34 6.69 -5.19
CA ARG A 26 2.14 7.35 -4.70
C ARG A 26 1.50 6.54 -3.59
N GLN A 27 0.69 7.22 -2.78
CA GLN A 27 -0.19 6.58 -1.82
C GLN A 27 -1.61 6.63 -2.35
N ILE A 28 -2.25 5.48 -2.46
CA ILE A 28 -3.55 5.33 -3.13
C ILE A 28 -4.52 4.71 -2.14
N LEU A 29 -5.62 5.40 -1.89
CA LEU A 29 -6.69 4.89 -1.03
C LEU A 29 -7.44 3.78 -1.75
N TYR A 30 -7.41 2.58 -1.17
CA TYR A 30 -8.20 1.42 -1.57
C TYR A 30 -9.34 1.23 -0.55
N GLY A 31 -10.59 1.22 -1.02
CA GLY A 31 -11.74 1.13 -0.14
C GLY A 31 -12.46 2.44 0.10
N GLU A 32 -13.39 2.44 1.05
CA GLU A 32 -14.12 3.64 1.44
C GLU A 32 -13.30 4.49 2.42
N GLU A 33 -13.55 5.80 2.39
CA GLU A 33 -12.96 6.68 3.42
C GLU A 33 -13.40 6.17 4.81
N PRO A 34 -12.45 6.04 5.77
CA PRO A 34 -12.79 5.62 7.13
C PRO A 34 -13.87 6.55 7.70
N ILE A 35 -14.82 5.95 8.40
CA ILE A 35 -16.00 6.58 8.99
C ILE A 35 -15.63 7.87 9.73
N SER A 36 -16.45 8.89 9.52
CA SER A 36 -16.31 10.25 10.00
C SER A 36 -15.94 10.34 11.50
N GLY A 37 -14.88 11.04 11.80
CA GLY A 37 -14.39 11.32 13.16
C GLY A 37 -12.87 11.39 13.23
N TYR A 38 -12.19 10.66 12.41
CA TYR A 38 -10.73 10.71 12.33
C TYR A 38 -10.32 11.63 11.17
N LYS A 39 -9.56 12.68 11.48
CA LYS A 39 -8.87 13.47 10.44
C LYS A 39 -7.81 12.57 9.84
N CYS A 40 -8.19 11.86 8.78
CA CYS A 40 -7.23 11.14 7.98
C CYS A 40 -6.25 12.16 7.37
N PRO A 41 -4.94 12.10 7.64
CA PRO A 41 -3.98 13.05 7.10
C PRO A 41 -3.72 12.89 5.59
N TRP A 42 -4.39 11.94 4.95
CA TRP A 42 -4.10 11.54 3.58
C TRP A 42 -5.16 12.03 2.59
N PRO A 43 -4.77 12.39 1.37
CA PRO A 43 -5.72 12.81 0.35
C PRO A 43 -6.68 11.69 -0.01
N SER A 44 -7.94 12.01 -0.16
CA SER A 44 -9.06 11.09 -0.45
C SER A 44 -8.94 10.35 -1.79
N SER A 45 -8.03 10.74 -2.66
CA SER A 45 -7.64 10.02 -3.87
C SER A 45 -6.32 10.56 -4.39
N ALA A 46 -5.41 9.67 -4.79
CA ALA A 46 -4.21 10.07 -5.50
C ALA A 46 -4.59 10.62 -6.89
N PRO A 47 -3.96 11.72 -7.35
CA PRO A 47 -4.19 12.17 -8.71
C PRO A 47 -3.73 11.11 -9.70
N PRO A 48 -4.39 10.98 -10.87
CA PRO A 48 -3.93 10.07 -11.91
C PRO A 48 -2.46 10.33 -12.25
N PRO A 49 -1.67 9.28 -12.59
CA PRO A 49 -0.27 9.45 -12.93
C PRO A 49 -0.09 10.49 -14.04
N PRO A 50 0.64 11.59 -13.80
CA PRO A 50 0.77 12.67 -14.80
C PRO A 50 1.31 12.19 -16.12
N LEU A 51 2.18 11.20 -16.09
CA LEU A 51 2.81 10.61 -17.27
C LEU A 51 1.82 9.86 -18.18
N LEU A 52 0.73 9.31 -17.64
CA LEU A 52 -0.35 8.71 -18.46
C LEU A 52 -1.15 9.77 -19.21
N HIS A 53 -1.02 11.05 -18.86
CA HIS A 53 -1.70 12.18 -19.46
C HIS A 53 -0.78 13.11 -20.25
N ALA A 54 0.55 12.90 -20.21
CA ALA A 54 1.53 13.75 -20.85
C ALA A 54 1.41 13.71 -22.39
N CYS A 55 1.39 12.50 -22.96
CA CYS A 55 1.19 12.31 -24.42
C CYS A 55 0.66 10.89 -24.71
N ALA A 56 0.27 10.64 -25.95
CA ALA A 56 -0.22 9.32 -26.37
C ALA A 56 0.88 8.25 -26.29
N GLU A 57 2.11 8.61 -26.61
CA GLU A 57 3.25 7.70 -26.62
C GLU A 57 3.61 7.26 -25.18
N SER A 58 3.71 8.19 -24.23
CA SER A 58 3.97 7.87 -22.82
C SER A 58 2.86 7.00 -22.23
N ARG A 59 1.60 7.33 -22.53
CA ARG A 59 0.44 6.52 -22.09
C ARG A 59 0.54 5.09 -22.60
N THR A 60 0.75 4.90 -23.90
CA THR A 60 0.85 3.57 -24.51
C THR A 60 1.99 2.76 -23.91
N TYR A 61 3.12 3.42 -23.65
CA TYR A 61 4.29 2.78 -23.11
C TYR A 61 4.11 2.40 -21.64
N LEU A 62 3.61 3.33 -20.80
CA LEU A 62 3.53 3.15 -19.36
C LEU A 62 2.33 2.33 -18.88
N GLN A 63 1.29 2.16 -19.70
CA GLN A 63 0.14 1.31 -19.34
C GLN A 63 0.54 -0.14 -18.97
N ARG A 64 1.71 -0.60 -19.35
CA ARG A 64 2.23 -1.92 -18.96
C ARG A 64 2.59 -2.04 -17.48
N TYR A 65 2.93 -0.93 -16.84
CA TYR A 65 3.27 -0.87 -15.41
C TYR A 65 2.02 -0.68 -14.54
N TYR A 66 1.03 0.05 -15.06
CA TYR A 66 -0.15 0.41 -14.30
C TYR A 66 -1.31 -0.55 -14.52
N ARG A 67 -1.96 -0.92 -13.43
CA ARG A 67 -3.22 -1.67 -13.43
C ARG A 67 -4.36 -0.79 -12.96
N LYS A 68 -5.57 -1.08 -13.47
CA LYS A 68 -6.81 -0.46 -12.96
C LYS A 68 -7.23 -1.20 -11.70
N VAL A 69 -7.29 -0.47 -10.61
CA VAL A 69 -7.74 -0.98 -9.31
C VAL A 69 -9.07 -0.31 -8.99
N TYR A 70 -10.08 -1.11 -8.68
CA TYR A 70 -11.41 -0.64 -8.35
C TYR A 70 -11.57 -0.65 -6.84
N ALA A 71 -11.95 0.50 -6.26
CA ALA A 71 -12.23 0.58 -4.84
C ALA A 71 -13.44 -0.28 -4.46
N THR A 72 -13.37 -0.93 -3.31
CA THR A 72 -14.47 -1.69 -2.73
C THR A 72 -15.64 -0.76 -2.39
N GLY A 73 -16.87 -1.27 -2.50
CA GLY A 73 -18.06 -0.61 -1.97
C GLY A 73 -18.79 0.39 -2.88
N LYS A 74 -18.16 0.86 -3.96
CA LYS A 74 -18.83 1.79 -4.89
C LYS A 74 -18.93 1.18 -6.29
N ASP A 75 -20.13 0.82 -6.69
CA ASP A 75 -20.48 0.45 -8.08
C ASP A 75 -20.44 1.71 -9.00
N THR A 76 -19.42 2.54 -8.80
CA THR A 76 -19.27 3.83 -9.50
C THR A 76 -18.51 3.71 -10.81
N GLY A 77 -17.95 2.53 -11.12
CA GLY A 77 -17.06 2.36 -12.26
C GLY A 77 -15.76 3.19 -12.17
N ARG A 78 -15.49 3.83 -11.02
CA ARG A 78 -14.24 4.56 -10.78
C ARG A 78 -13.14 3.58 -10.49
N TYR A 79 -11.97 3.86 -11.02
CA TYR A 79 -10.75 3.11 -10.79
C TYR A 79 -9.58 4.05 -10.63
N ASP A 80 -8.58 3.61 -9.91
CA ASP A 80 -7.27 4.24 -9.84
C ASP A 80 -6.25 3.44 -10.65
N TRP A 81 -5.29 4.16 -11.24
CA TRP A 81 -4.14 3.54 -11.86
C TRP A 81 -3.09 3.26 -10.77
N VAL A 82 -2.73 2.01 -10.59
CA VAL A 82 -1.78 1.54 -9.57
C VAL A 82 -0.63 0.81 -10.24
N ASP A 83 0.57 1.17 -9.86
CA ASP A 83 1.79 0.40 -10.11
C ASP A 83 2.19 -0.29 -8.80
N PHE A 84 1.94 -1.60 -8.71
CA PHE A 84 2.20 -2.37 -7.48
C PHE A 84 3.69 -2.47 -7.12
N ASP A 85 4.59 -2.17 -8.04
CA ASP A 85 6.03 -2.19 -7.78
C ASP A 85 6.50 -0.95 -7.01
N ILE A 86 5.80 0.19 -7.16
CA ILE A 86 6.22 1.46 -6.55
C ILE A 86 5.17 2.12 -5.65
N ASP A 87 3.87 1.93 -5.95
CA ASP A 87 2.78 2.57 -5.20
C ASP A 87 2.50 1.84 -3.88
N THR A 88 1.99 2.59 -2.89
CA THR A 88 1.55 2.07 -1.61
C THR A 88 0.03 2.13 -1.54
N LEU A 89 -0.62 1.02 -1.25
CA LEU A 89 -2.05 0.98 -1.03
C LEU A 89 -2.38 1.26 0.43
N TYR A 90 -3.32 2.15 0.62
CA TYR A 90 -3.82 2.60 1.89
C TYR A 90 -5.26 2.12 2.05
N LEU A 91 -5.57 1.34 3.10
CA LEU A 91 -6.86 0.67 3.23
C LEU A 91 -7.31 0.51 4.68
N PRO A 92 -8.64 0.52 4.94
CA PRO A 92 -9.20 0.02 6.17
C PRO A 92 -8.93 -1.48 6.34
N GLN A 93 -8.84 -1.96 7.56
CA GLN A 93 -8.66 -3.38 7.86
C GLN A 93 -9.72 -4.26 7.20
N ASP A 94 -10.97 -3.80 7.16
CA ASP A 94 -12.10 -4.56 6.61
C ASP A 94 -11.98 -4.85 5.10
N ASP A 95 -11.19 -4.05 4.38
CA ASP A 95 -10.96 -4.22 2.96
C ASP A 95 -9.80 -5.16 2.63
N LEU A 96 -9.05 -5.63 3.64
CA LEU A 96 -7.86 -6.47 3.44
C LEU A 96 -8.17 -7.80 2.77
N GLU A 97 -9.27 -8.45 3.13
CA GLU A 97 -9.71 -9.70 2.50
C GLU A 97 -10.01 -9.51 1.01
N THR A 98 -10.71 -8.43 0.69
CA THR A 98 -11.05 -8.10 -0.70
C THR A 98 -9.80 -7.76 -1.51
N LEU A 99 -8.87 -7.01 -0.91
CA LEU A 99 -7.58 -6.70 -1.53
C LEU A 99 -6.78 -7.97 -1.81
N HIS A 100 -6.63 -8.84 -0.80
CA HIS A 100 -5.93 -10.12 -0.94
C HIS A 100 -6.51 -10.97 -2.08
N ALA A 101 -7.84 -11.08 -2.15
CA ALA A 101 -8.51 -11.88 -3.18
C ALA A 101 -8.33 -11.30 -4.60
N GLN A 102 -8.32 -9.98 -4.75
CA GLN A 102 -8.27 -9.30 -6.06
C GLN A 102 -6.86 -8.92 -6.51
N TYR A 103 -6.00 -8.53 -5.57
CA TYR A 103 -4.68 -7.95 -5.84
C TYR A 103 -3.59 -8.52 -4.94
N PRO A 104 -3.37 -9.86 -4.93
CA PRO A 104 -2.36 -10.50 -4.07
C PRO A 104 -0.92 -10.09 -4.41
N MET A 105 -0.72 -9.39 -5.54
CA MET A 105 0.57 -8.86 -5.96
C MET A 105 0.93 -7.51 -5.33
N ALA A 106 0.11 -6.95 -4.45
CA ALA A 106 0.43 -5.71 -3.75
C ALA A 106 1.69 -5.90 -2.90
N ARG A 107 2.60 -4.91 -2.96
CA ARG A 107 3.88 -4.97 -2.26
C ARG A 107 3.94 -4.09 -1.02
N ARG A 108 3.21 -2.98 -1.00
CA ARG A 108 3.25 -2.00 0.09
C ARG A 108 1.86 -1.64 0.54
N LEU A 109 1.61 -1.84 1.82
CA LEU A 109 0.30 -1.60 2.43
C LEU A 109 0.41 -0.66 3.62
N ILE A 110 -0.58 0.22 3.77
CA ILE A 110 -0.85 0.95 5.00
C ILE A 110 -2.26 0.58 5.44
N ILE A 111 -2.36 -0.07 6.60
CA ILE A 111 -3.62 -0.59 7.13
C ILE A 111 -4.08 0.28 8.28
N LEU A 112 -5.36 0.67 8.25
CA LEU A 112 -5.98 1.55 9.22
C LEU A 112 -6.95 0.82 10.13
N GLY A 113 -7.03 1.30 11.37
CA GLY A 113 -8.11 0.95 12.28
C GLY A 113 -8.13 -0.54 12.65
N ILE A 114 -7.01 -1.05 13.11
CA ILE A 114 -6.87 -2.47 13.44
C ILE A 114 -7.66 -2.85 14.69
N ASP A 115 -8.53 -3.85 14.53
CA ASP A 115 -9.00 -4.71 15.60
C ASP A 115 -7.98 -5.84 15.81
N TYR A 116 -7.26 -5.82 16.93
CA TYR A 116 -6.18 -6.78 17.21
C TYR A 116 -6.64 -8.22 17.25
N HIS A 117 -7.86 -8.49 17.73
CA HIS A 117 -8.39 -9.85 17.78
C HIS A 117 -8.63 -10.40 16.37
N LEU A 118 -9.25 -9.62 15.48
CA LEU A 118 -9.43 -10.01 14.08
C LEU A 118 -8.10 -10.11 13.35
N PHE A 119 -7.18 -9.19 13.62
CA PHE A 119 -5.84 -9.24 13.03
C PHE A 119 -5.13 -10.53 13.41
N ARG A 120 -5.09 -10.88 14.70
CA ARG A 120 -4.41 -12.08 15.20
C ARG A 120 -4.98 -13.37 14.59
N HIS A 121 -6.29 -13.48 14.50
CA HIS A 121 -6.93 -14.74 14.11
C HIS A 121 -7.16 -14.89 12.60
N TYR A 122 -7.11 -13.80 11.86
CA TYR A 122 -7.50 -13.82 10.46
C TYR A 122 -6.59 -12.99 9.54
N HIS A 123 -6.43 -11.70 9.79
CA HIS A 123 -5.76 -10.81 8.84
C HIS A 123 -4.25 -11.02 8.76
N SER A 124 -3.59 -11.43 9.85
CA SER A 124 -2.16 -11.76 9.84
C SER A 124 -1.85 -12.86 8.82
N ARG A 125 -2.73 -13.86 8.74
CA ARG A 125 -2.60 -14.94 7.77
C ARG A 125 -2.72 -14.46 6.33
N LEU A 126 -3.67 -13.56 6.05
CA LEU A 126 -3.82 -13.01 4.69
C LEU A 126 -2.55 -12.27 4.24
N LEU A 127 -1.90 -11.52 5.16
CA LEU A 127 -0.64 -10.86 4.86
C LEU A 127 0.48 -11.85 4.56
N LEU A 128 0.56 -12.95 5.31
CA LEU A 128 1.57 -13.98 5.11
C LEU A 128 1.37 -14.77 3.80
N GLU A 129 0.13 -14.88 3.32
CA GLU A 129 -0.21 -15.49 2.03
C GLU A 129 0.11 -14.57 0.83
N MET A 130 0.40 -13.29 1.03
CA MET A 130 0.76 -12.35 -0.03
C MET A 130 2.26 -12.40 -0.33
N GLU A 131 2.68 -13.34 -1.17
CA GLU A 131 4.10 -13.66 -1.46
C GLU A 131 4.94 -12.46 -1.95
N HIS A 132 4.31 -11.44 -2.51
CA HIS A 132 4.99 -10.25 -3.06
C HIS A 132 5.06 -9.09 -2.08
N LEU A 133 4.50 -9.25 -0.87
CA LEU A 133 4.45 -8.20 0.12
C LEU A 133 5.86 -7.86 0.63
N GLU A 134 6.21 -6.58 0.64
CA GLU A 134 7.52 -6.09 1.04
C GLU A 134 7.45 -5.22 2.30
N ASP A 135 6.40 -4.40 2.40
CA ASP A 135 6.27 -3.40 3.47
C ASP A 135 4.80 -3.30 3.91
N VAL A 136 4.56 -3.47 5.21
CA VAL A 136 3.25 -3.29 5.84
C VAL A 136 3.38 -2.28 6.96
N THR A 137 2.61 -1.22 6.87
CA THR A 137 2.49 -0.25 7.94
C THR A 137 1.09 -0.32 8.54
N ILE A 138 1.00 -0.59 9.83
CA ILE A 138 -0.23 -0.51 10.60
C ILE A 138 -0.28 0.88 11.21
N LEU A 139 -1.27 1.67 10.83
CA LEU A 139 -1.47 3.00 11.37
C LEU A 139 -2.57 2.97 12.44
N HIS A 140 -2.16 3.10 13.69
CA HIS A 140 -3.07 3.20 14.81
C HIS A 140 -3.61 4.62 14.94
N MET A 141 -4.93 4.77 15.02
CA MET A 141 -5.58 6.10 15.01
C MET A 141 -5.75 6.70 16.42
N GLN A 142 -5.52 5.92 17.48
CA GLN A 142 -5.67 6.35 18.86
C GLN A 142 -4.31 6.49 19.55
N SER A 143 -4.25 7.37 20.54
CA SER A 143 -3.04 7.49 21.37
C SER A 143 -2.76 6.19 22.13
N PRO A 144 -1.49 5.81 22.34
CA PRO A 144 -1.11 4.63 23.13
C PRO A 144 -1.68 4.64 24.54
N ASP A 145 -1.97 5.82 25.09
CA ASP A 145 -2.54 5.99 26.44
C ASP A 145 -4.06 5.73 26.50
N GLU A 146 -4.75 5.74 25.36
CA GLU A 146 -6.20 5.57 25.24
C GLU A 146 -6.61 4.15 24.88
N VAL A 147 -5.67 3.35 24.39
CA VAL A 147 -5.89 1.95 24.02
C VAL A 147 -5.36 1.08 25.14
N ASP A 148 -6.16 0.12 25.58
CA ASP A 148 -5.62 -1.04 26.28
C ASP A 148 -4.46 -1.58 25.43
N ASN A 149 -3.27 -1.43 25.91
CA ASN A 149 -1.94 -1.51 25.31
C ASN A 149 -1.68 -2.85 24.56
N GLU A 150 -2.49 -3.14 23.53
CA GLU A 150 -2.54 -4.44 22.85
C GLU A 150 -1.78 -4.48 21.50
N TRP A 151 -1.01 -3.43 21.19
CA TRP A 151 -0.20 -3.37 19.95
C TRP A 151 0.72 -4.59 19.77
N TRP A 152 1.19 -5.14 20.87
CA TRP A 152 2.00 -6.35 20.90
C TRP A 152 1.25 -7.57 20.34
N GLN A 153 -0.08 -7.57 20.32
CA GLN A 153 -0.85 -8.66 19.71
C GLN A 153 -0.66 -8.78 18.22
N CYS A 154 -0.44 -7.66 17.51
CA CYS A 154 -0.07 -7.73 16.10
C CYS A 154 1.29 -8.38 15.90
N TRP A 155 2.24 -8.03 16.76
CA TRP A 155 3.56 -8.62 16.77
C TRP A 155 3.49 -10.11 17.08
N ASP A 156 2.83 -10.47 18.18
CA ASP A 156 2.68 -11.87 18.60
C ASP A 156 1.96 -12.70 17.53
N ALA A 157 0.97 -12.13 16.84
CA ALA A 157 0.26 -12.85 15.78
C ALA A 157 1.18 -13.27 14.63
N ILE A 158 2.07 -12.39 14.21
CA ILE A 158 3.04 -12.68 13.16
C ILE A 158 4.12 -13.64 13.67
N MET A 159 4.62 -13.43 14.90
CA MET A 159 5.61 -14.30 15.51
C MET A 159 5.07 -15.70 15.82
N ASP A 160 3.82 -15.80 16.30
CA ASP A 160 3.16 -17.09 16.52
C ASP A 160 3.09 -17.90 15.22
N HIS A 161 2.80 -17.25 14.10
CA HIS A 161 2.81 -17.93 12.80
C HIS A 161 4.20 -18.44 12.45
N PHE A 162 5.23 -17.61 12.61
CA PHE A 162 6.63 -18.00 12.38
C PHE A 162 7.04 -19.22 13.22
N TYR A 163 6.75 -19.18 14.54
CA TYR A 163 7.12 -20.28 15.44
C TYR A 163 6.32 -21.57 15.22
N LEU A 164 5.05 -21.47 14.81
CA LEU A 164 4.17 -22.63 14.63
C LEU A 164 4.41 -23.35 13.30
N TYR A 165 4.77 -22.62 12.26
CA TYR A 165 4.83 -23.15 10.90
C TYR A 165 6.24 -23.15 10.30
N ASP A 166 7.24 -22.64 11.04
CA ASP A 166 8.64 -22.48 10.56
C ASP A 166 8.72 -21.71 9.23
N ASP A 167 7.77 -20.78 9.04
CA ASP A 167 7.62 -20.01 7.81
C ASP A 167 8.08 -18.56 8.05
N PRO A 168 9.20 -18.15 7.41
CA PRO A 168 9.79 -16.84 7.69
C PRO A 168 8.88 -15.73 7.21
N VAL A 169 8.70 -14.72 8.06
CA VAL A 169 8.06 -13.45 7.66
C VAL A 169 8.93 -12.80 6.59
N HIS A 170 8.35 -12.56 5.41
CA HIS A 170 9.08 -12.08 4.24
C HIS A 170 8.91 -10.58 3.97
N PHE A 171 8.12 -9.88 4.79
CA PHE A 171 7.86 -8.45 4.65
C PHE A 171 8.30 -7.67 5.90
N TYR A 172 8.50 -6.38 5.71
CA TYR A 172 8.79 -5.44 6.80
C TYR A 172 7.48 -4.98 7.45
N LEU A 173 7.34 -5.10 8.78
CA LEU A 173 6.16 -4.65 9.52
C LEU A 173 6.50 -3.46 10.39
N ARG A 174 5.74 -2.37 10.25
CA ARG A 174 5.79 -1.21 11.12
C ARG A 174 4.43 -0.94 11.75
N ILE A 175 4.46 -0.56 13.02
CA ILE A 175 3.27 -0.10 13.74
C ILE A 175 3.52 1.34 14.14
N LEU A 176 2.70 2.26 13.62
CA LEU A 176 2.80 3.69 13.87
C LEU A 176 1.64 4.17 14.74
N TYR A 177 2.00 4.92 15.77
CA TYR A 177 1.06 5.67 16.60
C TYR A 177 1.27 7.17 16.34
N PRO A 178 0.23 8.01 16.40
CA PRO A 178 0.34 9.44 16.09
C PRO A 178 1.36 10.20 16.95
N GLU A 179 1.61 9.76 18.18
CA GLU A 179 2.43 10.46 19.18
C GLU A 179 3.57 9.60 19.77
N ALA A 180 3.80 8.39 19.26
CA ALA A 180 4.81 7.47 19.76
C ALA A 180 5.88 7.17 18.69
N PRO A 181 7.10 6.77 19.08
CA PRO A 181 8.07 6.27 18.12
C PRO A 181 7.56 4.99 17.47
N PRO A 182 7.94 4.72 16.20
CA PRO A 182 7.49 3.54 15.48
C PRO A 182 7.99 2.25 16.15
N TYR A 183 7.14 1.23 16.15
CA TYR A 183 7.54 -0.15 16.44
C TYR A 183 7.79 -0.85 15.10
N GLU A 184 8.99 -1.42 14.93
CA GLU A 184 9.41 -1.99 13.65
C GLU A 184 9.84 -3.44 13.81
N MET A 185 9.40 -4.28 12.88
CA MET A 185 9.85 -5.65 12.72
C MET A 185 10.50 -5.78 11.34
N ASN A 186 11.75 -6.20 11.33
CA ASN A 186 12.49 -6.51 10.12
C ASN A 186 12.51 -8.03 9.92
N PRO A 187 12.32 -8.58 8.72
CA PRO A 187 12.51 -10.00 8.43
C PRO A 187 13.83 -10.58 8.96
N GLU A 188 14.91 -9.78 8.94
CA GLU A 188 16.22 -10.18 9.47
C GLU A 188 16.26 -10.29 11.01
N SER A 189 15.34 -9.66 11.73
CA SER A 189 15.27 -9.75 13.19
C SER A 189 14.56 -11.00 13.69
N CYS A 190 13.97 -11.79 12.78
CA CYS A 190 13.31 -13.06 13.06
C CYS A 190 14.22 -14.29 12.82
N LEU A 191 15.47 -14.06 12.41
CA LEU A 191 16.51 -15.06 12.24
C LEU A 191 17.40 -15.11 13.47
#